data_b640b7ad25669952f1e35e304b71dbaf
#
_entry.id   b640b7ad25669952f1e35e304b71dbaf
#
_cell.length_a   1.000
_cell.length_b   1.000
_cell.length_c   1.000
_cell.angle_alpha   90.00
_cell.angle_beta   90.00
_cell.angle_gamma   90.00
#
_symmetry.space_group_name_H-M   'P 1'
#
loop_
_entity.id
_entity.type
_entity.pdbx_description
1 polymer ?
#
loop_
_entity_poly.entity_id
_entity_poly.type
_entity_poly.pdbx_seq_one_letter_code
_entity_poly.pdbx_strand_id
1 'polypeptide(L)'
;VPLIPRVMSTQHPDNAEAPAYAIDGVIKGDGEIIEAADVLSLGCDEQMWDSEGKDTDTHVIQKLLSHYPGYFSEEMKLGRDALITLRVPNPSIELEMRKLLVEALQGIPIAYDVANEFYEGDLEPPIQEVILPFTTNAEQIVKVRDYYSQFIAGQESRHLPDGSTVSDWIGDFYPKHIRVIPLFEEREQMMTVDDIVREYLQGWEVEYQRVFLARSDPALNNGIVGAELMLKAALSKLDKLEGELGIPLYPIIGAGSAPFRGHLSPVNVDRIFREYPSVQTLTVQSAFKFDYPREQVIDAIAQLHAYERKPAPPVDEARVNDILDRAGAAYQEQVRKLAPTIASISAHIPRRRERKLHVGLFGYGRTLPGAEDVALPRAIAFAATLYSIGVPPDLLGLAALNEDDFDYLREIYPSLQEDLSAALRFSNETRITQLLGDDYRRLFVRFTQEIDRVHEGLTTAIWAGLVRNRTSRTRHFIEEAALIRRFLG
;
A
#
# COMPACT_ATOMS: atom_id res chain seq x y z
N VAL A 1 -0.12 19.13 -19.93
CA VAL A 1 0.22 18.96 -18.50
C VAL A 1 0.13 17.46 -18.24
N PRO A 2 1.18 16.82 -17.71
CA PRO A 2 1.13 15.39 -17.43
C PRO A 2 0.02 15.05 -16.43
N LEU A 3 -0.56 13.86 -16.55
CA LEU A 3 -1.52 13.34 -15.59
C LEU A 3 -0.77 13.02 -14.29
N ILE A 4 -1.17 13.66 -13.18
CA ILE A 4 -0.72 13.31 -11.84
C ILE A 4 -1.87 12.65 -11.10
N PRO A 5 -1.86 11.32 -10.99
CA PRO A 5 -3.00 10.57 -10.44
C PRO A 5 -3.40 10.98 -9.03
N ARG A 6 -4.70 10.90 -8.76
CA ARG A 6 -5.29 11.14 -7.43
C ARG A 6 -5.64 9.84 -6.72
N VAL A 7 -6.10 8.86 -7.47
CA VAL A 7 -6.63 7.62 -6.89
C VAL A 7 -5.98 6.43 -7.57
N MET A 8 -5.02 5.85 -6.87
CA MET A 8 -4.31 4.64 -7.32
C MET A 8 -5.01 3.39 -6.78
N SER A 9 -5.58 2.57 -7.66
CA SER A 9 -5.99 1.24 -7.25
C SER A 9 -4.78 0.33 -7.04
N THR A 10 -4.81 -0.45 -5.96
CA THR A 10 -3.78 -1.45 -5.68
C THR A 10 -4.39 -2.83 -5.49
N GLN A 11 -3.55 -3.86 -5.64
CA GLN A 11 -3.95 -5.26 -5.56
C GLN A 11 -3.73 -5.87 -4.18
N HIS A 12 -3.84 -5.06 -3.11
CA HIS A 12 -3.72 -5.52 -1.72
C HIS A 12 -5.02 -6.17 -1.26
N PRO A 13 -5.00 -7.47 -0.87
CA PRO A 13 -6.21 -8.27 -0.65
C PRO A 13 -6.74 -8.16 0.79
N ASP A 14 -7.14 -6.96 1.20
CA ASP A 14 -7.68 -6.68 2.54
C ASP A 14 -9.21 -6.81 2.64
N ASN A 15 -9.87 -7.25 1.56
CA ASN A 15 -11.33 -7.38 1.44
C ASN A 15 -11.91 -8.55 2.24
N ALA A 16 -13.07 -8.30 2.85
CA ALA A 16 -13.91 -9.32 3.47
C ALA A 16 -14.71 -10.08 2.41
N GLU A 17 -15.34 -9.36 1.48
CA GLU A 17 -16.11 -9.93 0.35
C GLU A 17 -15.22 -10.17 -0.87
N ALA A 18 -15.48 -11.27 -1.58
CA ALA A 18 -14.81 -11.55 -2.84
C ALA A 18 -15.65 -10.99 -4.00
N PRO A 19 -15.02 -10.31 -5.00
CA PRO A 19 -15.75 -9.86 -6.18
C PRO A 19 -16.26 -11.02 -7.01
N ALA A 20 -17.27 -10.78 -7.86
CA ALA A 20 -17.97 -11.81 -8.64
C ALA A 20 -17.05 -12.58 -9.61
N TYR A 21 -15.93 -11.99 -10.03
CA TYR A 21 -14.94 -12.62 -10.89
C TYR A 21 -13.86 -13.40 -10.12
N ALA A 22 -13.92 -13.45 -8.81
CA ALA A 22 -13.04 -14.30 -8.02
C ALA A 22 -13.47 -15.78 -8.12
N ILE A 23 -12.49 -16.67 -8.23
CA ILE A 23 -12.71 -18.11 -8.30
C ILE A 23 -12.44 -18.68 -6.90
N ASP A 24 -13.43 -19.32 -6.29
CA ASP A 24 -13.36 -19.84 -4.91
C ASP A 24 -12.92 -18.76 -3.87
N GLY A 25 -13.37 -17.50 -4.08
CA GLY A 25 -13.03 -16.36 -3.23
C GLY A 25 -11.63 -15.80 -3.42
N VAL A 26 -10.92 -16.21 -4.49
CA VAL A 26 -9.54 -15.81 -4.80
C VAL A 26 -9.46 -15.18 -6.18
N ILE A 27 -8.90 -13.96 -6.29
CA ILE A 27 -8.61 -13.33 -7.59
C ILE A 27 -7.33 -13.95 -8.14
N LYS A 28 -7.40 -14.46 -9.39
CA LYS A 28 -6.28 -15.11 -10.09
C LYS A 28 -6.43 -15.04 -11.60
N GLY A 29 -5.32 -15.16 -12.32
CA GLY A 29 -5.30 -15.17 -13.78
C GLY A 29 -5.98 -13.97 -14.41
N ASP A 30 -6.87 -14.19 -15.38
CA ASP A 30 -7.61 -13.12 -16.06
C ASP A 30 -8.52 -12.31 -15.13
N GLY A 31 -8.87 -12.81 -13.93
CA GLY A 31 -9.55 -12.03 -12.90
C GLY A 31 -8.79 -10.77 -12.48
N GLU A 32 -7.47 -10.74 -12.61
CA GLU A 32 -6.66 -9.53 -12.36
C GLU A 32 -6.81 -8.48 -13.46
N ILE A 33 -7.02 -8.90 -14.72
CA ILE A 33 -7.30 -8.00 -15.84
C ILE A 33 -8.72 -7.43 -15.73
N ILE A 34 -9.68 -8.28 -15.33
CA ILE A 34 -11.04 -7.81 -15.04
C ILE A 34 -11.04 -6.78 -13.92
N GLU A 35 -10.28 -7.03 -12.83
CA GLU A 35 -10.11 -6.05 -11.76
C GLU A 35 -9.55 -4.72 -12.28
N ALA A 36 -8.50 -4.76 -13.11
CA ALA A 36 -7.89 -3.55 -13.63
C ALA A 36 -8.86 -2.72 -14.48
N ALA A 37 -9.66 -3.37 -15.33
CA ALA A 37 -10.71 -2.68 -16.09
C ALA A 37 -11.83 -2.16 -15.18
N ASP A 38 -12.27 -2.95 -14.20
CA ASP A 38 -13.35 -2.58 -13.27
C ASP A 38 -12.98 -1.35 -12.45
N VAL A 39 -11.77 -1.30 -11.87
CA VAL A 39 -11.36 -0.18 -11.02
C VAL A 39 -11.21 1.14 -11.80
N LEU A 40 -10.79 1.08 -13.05
CA LEU A 40 -10.77 2.24 -13.92
C LEU A 40 -12.21 2.72 -14.20
N SER A 41 -13.16 1.80 -14.37
CA SER A 41 -14.58 2.14 -14.53
C SER A 41 -15.25 2.64 -13.24
N LEU A 42 -14.64 2.44 -12.06
CA LEU A 42 -15.05 3.07 -10.81
C LEU A 42 -14.57 4.52 -10.70
N GLY A 43 -13.67 4.96 -11.59
CA GLY A 43 -13.10 6.31 -11.63
C GLY A 43 -11.68 6.42 -11.08
N CYS A 44 -10.99 5.31 -10.77
CA CYS A 44 -9.54 5.37 -10.49
C CYS A 44 -8.80 5.85 -11.75
N ASP A 45 -7.85 6.74 -11.56
CA ASP A 45 -6.99 7.27 -12.64
C ASP A 45 -5.61 6.59 -12.68
N GLU A 46 -5.38 5.59 -11.82
CA GLU A 46 -4.17 4.79 -11.83
C GLU A 46 -4.42 3.38 -11.29
N GLN A 47 -3.83 2.38 -11.96
CA GLN A 47 -3.74 1.02 -11.45
C GLN A 47 -2.27 0.67 -11.19
N MET A 48 -1.91 0.43 -9.94
CA MET A 48 -0.63 -0.17 -9.61
C MET A 48 -0.61 -1.63 -10.04
N TRP A 49 0.30 -1.97 -10.94
CA TRP A 49 0.50 -3.34 -11.38
C TRP A 49 1.73 -3.95 -10.73
N ASP A 50 1.48 -4.87 -9.83
CA ASP A 50 2.53 -5.51 -9.07
C ASP A 50 3.20 -6.61 -9.90
N SER A 51 4.43 -6.36 -10.36
CA SER A 51 5.20 -7.33 -11.14
C SER A 51 5.79 -8.45 -10.28
N GLU A 52 5.71 -8.32 -8.95
CA GLU A 52 6.23 -9.29 -8.01
C GLU A 52 5.21 -10.35 -7.64
N GLY A 53 5.62 -11.61 -7.63
CA GLY A 53 4.85 -12.71 -7.07
C GLY A 53 3.60 -13.11 -7.84
N LYS A 54 3.39 -12.58 -9.03
CA LYS A 54 2.33 -13.00 -9.95
C LYS A 54 2.85 -13.98 -10.97
N ASP A 55 1.95 -14.80 -11.48
CA ASP A 55 2.07 -15.39 -12.83
C ASP A 55 1.80 -14.21 -13.77
N THR A 56 2.80 -13.40 -13.94
CA THR A 56 2.57 -12.04 -14.38
C THR A 56 2.15 -12.03 -15.82
N ASP A 57 1.03 -11.41 -16.00
CA ASP A 57 0.68 -10.90 -17.28
C ASP A 57 1.53 -9.66 -17.55
N THR A 58 2.68 -9.87 -18.19
CA THR A 58 3.52 -8.77 -18.67
C THR A 58 2.82 -7.97 -19.77
N HIS A 59 1.65 -8.45 -20.23
CA HIS A 59 0.86 -7.89 -21.33
C HIS A 59 -0.43 -7.24 -20.85
N VAL A 60 -0.42 -6.62 -19.66
CA VAL A 60 -1.62 -5.99 -19.08
C VAL A 60 -2.28 -4.99 -20.03
N ILE A 61 -1.50 -4.12 -20.70
CA ILE A 61 -2.02 -3.14 -21.66
C ILE A 61 -2.70 -3.83 -22.85
N GLN A 62 -2.02 -4.81 -23.45
CA GLN A 62 -2.57 -5.58 -24.56
C GLN A 62 -3.89 -6.26 -24.20
N LYS A 63 -3.97 -6.88 -23.03
CA LYS A 63 -5.19 -7.54 -22.56
C LYS A 63 -6.32 -6.55 -22.25
N LEU A 64 -6.03 -5.43 -21.61
CA LEU A 64 -7.03 -4.40 -21.37
C LEU A 64 -7.63 -3.89 -22.68
N LEU A 65 -6.79 -3.50 -23.65
CA LEU A 65 -7.22 -2.96 -24.92
C LEU A 65 -7.96 -4.01 -25.79
N SER A 66 -7.52 -5.28 -25.76
CA SER A 66 -8.16 -6.34 -26.56
C SER A 66 -9.45 -6.87 -25.93
N HIS A 67 -9.59 -6.92 -24.61
CA HIS A 67 -10.79 -7.41 -23.94
C HIS A 67 -11.89 -6.35 -23.83
N TYR A 68 -11.50 -5.06 -23.72
CA TYR A 68 -12.42 -3.93 -23.51
C TYR A 68 -12.21 -2.81 -24.54
N PRO A 69 -12.14 -3.13 -25.87
CA PRO A 69 -11.78 -2.14 -26.87
C PRO A 69 -12.73 -0.95 -26.94
N GLY A 70 -14.05 -1.16 -26.79
CA GLY A 70 -15.04 -0.08 -26.77
C GLY A 70 -14.82 0.90 -25.63
N TYR A 71 -14.58 0.40 -24.42
CA TYR A 71 -14.34 1.24 -23.24
C TYR A 71 -13.09 2.11 -23.41
N PHE A 72 -11.99 1.51 -23.86
CA PHE A 72 -10.71 2.23 -24.00
C PHE A 72 -10.62 3.10 -25.25
N SER A 73 -11.48 2.91 -26.24
CA SER A 73 -11.56 3.81 -27.40
C SER A 73 -12.52 4.99 -27.22
N GLU A 74 -13.63 4.80 -26.48
CA GLU A 74 -14.72 5.76 -26.42
C GLU A 74 -14.80 6.52 -25.07
N GLU A 75 -14.51 5.85 -23.95
CA GLU A 75 -14.75 6.40 -22.62
C GLU A 75 -13.47 6.80 -21.89
N MET A 76 -12.37 6.03 -22.03
CA MET A 76 -11.13 6.24 -21.30
C MET A 76 -9.92 5.92 -22.19
N LYS A 77 -8.93 6.82 -22.20
CA LYS A 77 -7.69 6.65 -22.94
C LYS A 77 -6.52 6.39 -21.98
N LEU A 78 -5.94 5.20 -22.05
CA LEU A 78 -4.71 4.88 -21.29
C LEU A 78 -3.56 5.79 -21.73
N GLY A 79 -2.79 6.29 -20.77
CA GLY A 79 -1.73 7.26 -20.96
C GLY A 79 -2.19 8.71 -20.76
N ARG A 80 -3.46 9.03 -21.07
CA ARG A 80 -4.02 10.38 -20.92
C ARG A 80 -4.97 10.50 -19.73
N ASP A 81 -5.95 9.59 -19.63
CA ASP A 81 -7.01 9.65 -18.62
C ASP A 81 -6.73 8.70 -17.44
N ALA A 82 -5.94 7.65 -17.68
CA ALA A 82 -5.47 6.74 -16.64
C ALA A 82 -4.10 6.15 -16.97
N LEU A 83 -3.38 5.73 -15.94
CA LEU A 83 -2.05 5.13 -16.03
C LEU A 83 -2.01 3.71 -15.45
N ILE A 84 -1.11 2.90 -16.00
CA ILE A 84 -0.66 1.66 -15.36
C ILE A 84 0.74 1.91 -14.83
N THR A 85 0.92 1.77 -13.51
CA THR A 85 2.21 2.00 -12.85
C THR A 85 2.76 0.69 -12.33
N LEU A 86 3.92 0.26 -12.84
CA LEU A 86 4.51 -1.02 -12.46
C LEU A 86 5.20 -0.91 -11.11
N ARG A 87 4.91 -1.80 -10.17
CA ARG A 87 5.77 -2.03 -9.01
C ARG A 87 6.75 -3.13 -9.36
N VAL A 88 8.03 -2.76 -9.47
CA VAL A 88 9.11 -3.65 -9.91
C VAL A 88 9.92 -4.15 -8.72
N PRO A 89 10.59 -5.33 -8.80
CA PRO A 89 11.49 -5.78 -7.74
C PRO A 89 12.66 -4.84 -7.55
N ASN A 90 13.09 -4.64 -6.29
CA ASN A 90 14.33 -3.92 -5.98
C ASN A 90 15.52 -4.88 -6.03
N PRO A 91 16.41 -4.79 -7.04
CA PRO A 91 17.49 -5.76 -7.25
C PRO A 91 18.58 -5.70 -6.16
N SER A 92 18.58 -4.65 -5.33
CA SER A 92 19.52 -4.52 -4.21
C SER A 92 19.05 -5.30 -2.97
N ILE A 93 17.75 -5.56 -2.86
CA ILE A 93 17.11 -6.21 -1.71
C ILE A 93 16.58 -7.59 -2.08
N GLU A 94 15.87 -7.69 -3.20
CA GLU A 94 15.17 -8.90 -3.66
C GLU A 94 16.05 -9.69 -4.63
N LEU A 95 17.07 -10.32 -4.06
CA LEU A 95 18.19 -10.92 -4.83
C LEU A 95 17.74 -12.01 -5.80
N GLU A 96 16.76 -12.80 -5.44
CA GLU A 96 16.21 -13.89 -6.23
C GLU A 96 15.39 -13.39 -7.41
N MET A 97 14.80 -12.19 -7.27
CA MET A 97 13.87 -11.60 -8.24
C MET A 97 14.54 -10.57 -9.19
N ARG A 98 15.86 -10.39 -9.10
CA ARG A 98 16.62 -9.36 -9.86
C ARG A 98 16.31 -9.32 -11.36
N LYS A 99 16.10 -10.49 -11.98
CA LYS A 99 15.85 -10.59 -13.42
C LYS A 99 14.44 -10.19 -13.82
N LEU A 100 13.47 -10.23 -12.89
CA LEU A 100 12.10 -9.74 -13.14
C LEU A 100 12.06 -8.21 -13.31
N LEU A 101 13.00 -7.48 -12.71
CA LEU A 101 13.15 -6.05 -13.01
C LEU A 101 13.39 -5.83 -14.51
N VAL A 102 14.32 -6.60 -15.09
CA VAL A 102 14.67 -6.47 -16.52
C VAL A 102 13.45 -6.80 -17.39
N GLU A 103 12.75 -7.88 -17.08
CA GLU A 103 11.53 -8.30 -17.80
C GLU A 103 10.43 -7.21 -17.71
N ALA A 104 10.17 -6.70 -16.52
CA ALA A 104 9.18 -5.64 -16.34
C ALA A 104 9.52 -4.37 -17.12
N LEU A 105 10.79 -3.94 -17.11
CA LEU A 105 11.23 -2.75 -17.85
C LEU A 105 11.20 -2.97 -19.37
N GLN A 106 11.51 -4.17 -19.87
CA GLN A 106 11.38 -4.50 -21.29
C GLN A 106 9.92 -4.54 -21.77
N GLY A 107 8.98 -4.80 -20.88
CA GLY A 107 7.55 -4.75 -21.18
C GLY A 107 7.01 -3.34 -21.48
N ILE A 108 7.71 -2.28 -21.04
CA ILE A 108 7.24 -0.89 -21.21
C ILE A 108 7.18 -0.45 -22.68
N PRO A 109 8.25 -0.58 -23.49
CA PRO A 109 8.16 -0.27 -24.93
C PRO A 109 7.17 -1.17 -25.67
N ILE A 110 7.06 -2.44 -25.31
CA ILE A 110 6.08 -3.36 -25.90
C ILE A 110 4.65 -2.85 -25.63
N ALA A 111 4.37 -2.43 -24.40
CA ALA A 111 3.07 -1.85 -24.02
C ALA A 111 2.77 -0.55 -24.79
N TYR A 112 3.81 0.27 -25.04
CA TYR A 112 3.69 1.48 -25.86
C TYR A 112 3.32 1.15 -27.29
N ASP A 113 4.00 0.21 -27.95
CA ASP A 113 3.77 -0.16 -29.36
C ASP A 113 2.34 -0.69 -29.55
N VAL A 114 1.87 -1.55 -28.63
CA VAL A 114 0.50 -2.07 -28.66
C VAL A 114 -0.54 -0.95 -28.52
N ALA A 115 -0.31 -0.02 -27.60
CA ALA A 115 -1.21 1.12 -27.40
C ALA A 115 -1.15 2.10 -28.58
N ASN A 116 0.03 2.30 -29.17
CA ASN A 116 0.23 3.16 -30.32
C ASN A 116 -0.53 2.65 -31.56
N GLU A 117 -0.52 1.36 -31.80
CA GLU A 117 -1.31 0.72 -32.85
C GLU A 117 -2.82 0.86 -32.58
N PHE A 118 -3.24 0.60 -31.33
CA PHE A 118 -4.65 0.69 -30.94
C PHE A 118 -5.23 2.11 -31.07
N TYR A 119 -4.43 3.14 -30.71
CA TYR A 119 -4.85 4.56 -30.74
C TYR A 119 -4.42 5.30 -32.02
N GLU A 120 -3.92 4.60 -33.03
CA GLU A 120 -3.53 5.16 -34.34
C GLU A 120 -2.53 6.32 -34.22
N GLY A 121 -1.59 6.24 -33.26
CA GLY A 121 -0.53 7.22 -33.05
C GLY A 121 -0.90 8.43 -32.17
N ASP A 122 -2.15 8.59 -31.74
CA ASP A 122 -2.57 9.65 -30.83
C ASP A 122 -2.53 9.16 -29.38
N LEU A 123 -1.33 9.15 -28.78
CA LEU A 123 -1.15 8.57 -27.45
C LEU A 123 -0.03 9.22 -26.63
N GLU A 124 -0.27 9.23 -25.31
CA GLU A 124 0.79 9.35 -24.30
C GLU A 124 1.12 7.93 -23.79
N PRO A 125 2.36 7.65 -23.36
CA PRO A 125 2.70 6.31 -22.88
C PRO A 125 1.77 5.83 -21.75
N PRO A 126 1.18 4.64 -21.86
CA PRO A 126 0.28 4.12 -20.82
C PRO A 126 1.02 3.72 -19.53
N ILE A 127 2.34 3.50 -19.64
CA ILE A 127 3.26 3.28 -18.51
C ILE A 127 4.35 4.35 -18.57
N GLN A 128 4.35 5.28 -17.61
CA GLN A 128 5.27 6.41 -17.55
C GLN A 128 6.21 6.33 -16.36
N GLU A 129 5.79 5.58 -15.33
CA GLU A 129 6.47 5.52 -14.04
C GLU A 129 6.54 4.08 -13.53
N VAL A 130 7.57 3.80 -12.73
CA VAL A 130 7.69 2.53 -11.99
C VAL A 130 7.90 2.82 -10.51
N ILE A 131 7.33 1.98 -9.64
CA ILE A 131 7.52 2.04 -8.19
C ILE A 131 8.66 1.09 -7.81
N LEU A 132 9.66 1.61 -7.10
CA LEU A 132 10.76 0.84 -6.54
C LEU A 132 10.53 0.63 -5.03
N PRO A 133 10.11 -0.58 -4.59
CA PRO A 133 9.90 -0.90 -3.20
C PRO A 133 11.21 -0.99 -2.42
N PHE A 134 11.12 -0.94 -1.08
CA PHE A 134 12.29 -1.05 -0.18
C PHE A 134 13.42 -0.09 -0.55
N THR A 135 13.09 1.10 -1.03
CA THR A 135 14.11 2.11 -1.38
C THR A 135 14.85 2.56 -0.13
N THR A 136 16.18 2.42 -0.13
CA THR A 136 17.03 2.80 0.99
C THR A 136 17.97 3.97 0.71
N ASN A 137 18.23 4.28 -0.56
CA ASN A 137 19.11 5.38 -0.97
C ASN A 137 18.84 5.81 -2.41
N ALA A 138 19.37 6.97 -2.79
CA ALA A 138 19.21 7.57 -4.12
C ALA A 138 19.86 6.73 -5.24
N GLU A 139 20.99 6.06 -4.95
CA GLU A 139 21.71 5.25 -5.94
C GLU A 139 20.83 4.13 -6.52
N GLN A 140 19.98 3.50 -5.70
CA GLN A 140 19.05 2.46 -6.18
C GLN A 140 18.06 3.01 -7.21
N ILE A 141 17.54 4.21 -6.96
CA ILE A 141 16.57 4.87 -7.84
C ILE A 141 17.25 5.26 -9.17
N VAL A 142 18.41 5.89 -9.08
CA VAL A 142 19.23 6.29 -10.24
C VAL A 142 19.57 5.10 -11.11
N LYS A 143 19.99 3.97 -10.51
CA LYS A 143 20.31 2.75 -11.26
C LYS A 143 19.13 2.20 -12.07
N VAL A 144 17.93 2.22 -11.55
CA VAL A 144 16.74 1.77 -12.29
C VAL A 144 16.42 2.71 -13.45
N ARG A 145 16.41 4.03 -13.20
CA ARG A 145 16.21 5.07 -14.22
C ARG A 145 17.22 4.95 -15.36
N ASP A 146 18.51 4.94 -15.00
CA ASP A 146 19.60 4.92 -15.98
C ASP A 146 19.67 3.59 -16.73
N TYR A 147 19.37 2.47 -16.05
CA TYR A 147 19.27 1.18 -16.71
C TYR A 147 18.20 1.18 -17.80
N TYR A 148 17.02 1.74 -17.51
CA TYR A 148 15.98 1.86 -18.53
C TYR A 148 16.46 2.70 -19.71
N SER A 149 16.94 3.91 -19.47
CA SER A 149 17.32 4.87 -20.51
C SER A 149 18.49 4.37 -21.37
N GLN A 150 19.48 3.70 -20.76
CA GLN A 150 20.71 3.29 -21.45
C GLN A 150 20.63 1.89 -22.05
N PHE A 151 19.93 0.96 -21.41
CA PHE A 151 19.96 -0.45 -21.79
C PHE A 151 18.63 -0.97 -22.33
N ILE A 152 17.50 -0.34 -21.99
CA ILE A 152 16.20 -0.71 -22.58
C ILE A 152 15.91 0.21 -23.77
N ALA A 153 15.67 1.49 -23.56
CA ALA A 153 15.44 2.44 -24.67
C ALA A 153 16.70 2.66 -25.51
N GLY A 154 17.85 2.85 -24.88
CA GLY A 154 19.11 3.16 -25.56
C GLY A 154 19.67 2.03 -26.45
N GLN A 155 19.12 0.79 -26.36
CA GLN A 155 19.54 -0.26 -27.29
C GLN A 155 19.17 0.02 -28.75
N GLU A 156 18.22 0.88 -29.03
CA GLU A 156 17.79 1.24 -30.39
C GLU A 156 18.93 1.75 -31.27
N SER A 157 19.91 2.44 -30.68
CA SER A 157 21.08 3.01 -31.40
C SER A 157 22.21 2.00 -31.62
N ARG A 158 22.10 0.78 -31.11
CA ARG A 158 23.13 -0.26 -31.29
C ARG A 158 23.14 -0.76 -32.75
N HIS A 159 24.34 -0.98 -33.29
CA HIS A 159 24.51 -1.53 -34.64
C HIS A 159 24.44 -3.05 -34.64
N LEU A 160 23.74 -3.58 -35.64
CA LEU A 160 23.73 -4.99 -36.02
C LEU A 160 24.94 -5.31 -36.89
N PRO A 161 25.28 -6.61 -37.07
CA PRO A 161 26.43 -7.03 -37.89
C PRO A 161 26.40 -6.55 -39.35
N ASP A 162 25.23 -6.25 -39.90
CA ASP A 162 25.03 -5.71 -41.25
C ASP A 162 25.19 -4.19 -41.36
N GLY A 163 25.41 -3.51 -40.22
CA GLY A 163 25.60 -2.07 -40.14
C GLY A 163 24.32 -1.27 -39.90
N SER A 164 23.14 -1.86 -39.94
CA SER A 164 21.88 -1.25 -39.56
C SER A 164 21.82 -1.08 -38.04
N THR A 165 20.96 -0.19 -37.56
CA THR A 165 20.68 -0.07 -36.12
C THR A 165 19.57 -1.03 -35.68
N VAL A 166 19.41 -1.22 -34.38
CA VAL A 166 18.29 -1.98 -33.84
C VAL A 166 16.97 -1.29 -34.20
N SER A 167 16.90 0.07 -34.15
CA SER A 167 15.70 0.79 -34.54
C SER A 167 15.36 0.70 -36.03
N ASP A 168 16.37 0.56 -36.94
CA ASP A 168 16.11 0.31 -38.36
C ASP A 168 15.41 -1.05 -38.58
N TRP A 169 15.56 -1.99 -37.66
CA TRP A 169 15.02 -3.34 -37.78
C TRP A 169 13.68 -3.53 -37.04
N ILE A 170 13.55 -3.02 -35.81
CA ILE A 170 12.39 -3.30 -34.95
C ILE A 170 11.64 -2.05 -34.49
N GLY A 171 12.05 -0.87 -34.98
CA GLY A 171 11.46 0.42 -34.58
C GLY A 171 12.08 1.05 -33.34
N ASP A 172 11.64 2.27 -33.06
CA ASP A 172 12.10 3.06 -31.92
C ASP A 172 11.49 2.55 -30.60
N PHE A 173 12.21 2.78 -29.50
CA PHE A 173 11.76 2.42 -28.16
C PHE A 173 11.15 3.62 -27.44
N TYR A 174 9.89 3.55 -27.06
CA TYR A 174 9.19 4.60 -26.30
C TYR A 174 8.57 4.03 -25.02
N PRO A 175 8.49 4.82 -23.93
CA PRO A 175 9.12 6.15 -23.72
C PRO A 175 10.66 6.05 -23.66
N LYS A 176 11.36 7.15 -24.00
CA LYS A 176 12.85 7.20 -23.91
C LYS A 176 13.34 7.20 -22.46
N HIS A 177 12.53 7.75 -21.56
CA HIS A 177 12.80 7.86 -20.15
C HIS A 177 11.57 7.45 -19.35
N ILE A 178 11.80 6.90 -18.15
CA ILE A 178 10.77 6.66 -17.14
C ILE A 178 11.13 7.41 -15.87
N ARG A 179 10.10 7.77 -15.08
CA ARG A 179 10.30 8.23 -13.70
C ARG A 179 10.26 7.02 -12.76
N VAL A 180 11.07 7.07 -11.72
CA VAL A 180 11.07 6.06 -10.67
C VAL A 180 10.49 6.68 -9.40
N ILE A 181 9.43 6.08 -8.90
CA ILE A 181 8.76 6.45 -7.67
C ILE A 181 9.41 5.65 -6.54
N PRO A 182 10.22 6.28 -5.65
CA PRO A 182 10.75 5.59 -4.49
C PRO A 182 9.61 5.26 -3.53
N LEU A 183 9.57 4.01 -3.04
CA LEU A 183 8.64 3.59 -1.99
C LEU A 183 9.43 3.36 -0.69
N PHE A 184 9.12 4.17 0.31
CA PHE A 184 9.73 4.12 1.64
C PHE A 184 8.83 3.35 2.61
N GLU A 185 9.39 2.35 3.28
CA GLU A 185 8.67 1.40 4.13
C GLU A 185 9.24 1.31 5.54
N GLU A 186 10.51 1.70 5.73
CA GLU A 186 11.24 1.59 6.97
C GLU A 186 11.42 2.96 7.65
N ARG A 187 11.55 2.94 8.99
CA ARG A 187 11.70 4.15 9.80
C ARG A 187 12.86 5.04 9.34
N GLU A 188 14.03 4.46 9.17
CA GLU A 188 15.26 5.20 8.83
C GLU A 188 15.06 6.01 7.55
N GLN A 189 14.55 5.39 6.50
CA GLN A 189 14.35 6.02 5.20
C GLN A 189 13.20 7.03 5.21
N MET A 190 12.12 6.78 5.98
CA MET A 190 11.05 7.76 6.14
C MET A 190 11.53 9.01 6.88
N MET A 191 12.41 8.86 7.88
CA MET A 191 12.93 9.99 8.64
C MET A 191 14.03 10.77 7.88
N THR A 192 14.57 10.22 6.78
CA THR A 192 15.58 10.85 5.90
C THR A 192 15.11 10.98 4.46
N VAL A 193 13.80 10.99 4.24
CA VAL A 193 13.19 11.00 2.89
C VAL A 193 13.62 12.20 2.06
N ASP A 194 13.73 13.37 2.69
CA ASP A 194 14.16 14.62 2.07
C ASP A 194 15.59 14.53 1.54
N ASP A 195 16.51 13.95 2.30
CA ASP A 195 17.91 13.80 1.86
C ASP A 195 18.00 12.84 0.67
N ILE A 196 17.31 11.69 0.74
CA ILE A 196 17.31 10.69 -0.35
C ILE A 196 16.70 11.27 -1.64
N VAL A 197 15.56 11.98 -1.54
CA VAL A 197 14.91 12.59 -2.70
C VAL A 197 15.73 13.74 -3.27
N ARG A 198 16.35 14.57 -2.42
CA ARG A 198 17.27 15.63 -2.84
C ARG A 198 18.45 15.07 -3.63
N GLU A 199 19.11 14.03 -3.11
CA GLU A 199 20.23 13.37 -3.77
C GLU A 199 19.80 12.77 -5.13
N TYR A 200 18.64 12.11 -5.18
CA TYR A 200 18.09 11.54 -6.41
C TYR A 200 17.85 12.58 -7.49
N LEU A 201 17.35 13.75 -7.13
CA LEU A 201 17.00 14.83 -8.06
C LEU A 201 18.21 15.71 -8.44
N GLN A 202 19.35 15.53 -7.80
CA GLN A 202 20.53 16.34 -8.07
C GLN A 202 21.00 16.18 -9.52
N GLY A 203 20.99 17.31 -10.27
CA GLY A 203 21.44 17.32 -11.67
C GLY A 203 20.48 16.67 -12.66
N TRP A 204 19.25 16.37 -12.22
CA TRP A 204 18.21 15.86 -13.09
C TRP A 204 17.05 16.87 -13.20
N GLU A 205 16.81 17.37 -14.40
CA GLU A 205 15.70 18.29 -14.68
C GLU A 205 14.41 17.50 -14.86
N VAL A 206 13.45 17.72 -13.95
CA VAL A 206 12.12 17.08 -13.99
C VAL A 206 11.03 18.11 -13.73
N GLU A 207 9.86 17.87 -14.32
CA GLU A 207 8.68 18.69 -14.08
C GLU A 207 8.06 18.43 -12.69
N TYR A 208 8.22 17.23 -12.17
CA TYR A 208 7.73 16.79 -10.85
C TYR A 208 8.39 15.49 -10.43
N GLN A 209 8.27 15.15 -9.15
CA GLN A 209 8.61 13.83 -8.61
C GLN A 209 7.50 13.31 -7.69
N ARG A 210 7.11 12.06 -7.87
CA ARG A 210 6.21 11.35 -6.94
C ARG A 210 7.02 10.56 -5.92
N VAL A 211 6.53 10.49 -4.67
CA VAL A 211 7.19 9.80 -3.55
C VAL A 211 6.16 8.96 -2.83
N PHE A 212 6.38 7.67 -2.73
CA PHE A 212 5.43 6.75 -2.12
C PHE A 212 5.83 6.45 -0.67
N LEU A 213 4.95 6.75 0.26
CA LEU A 213 5.08 6.49 1.69
C LEU A 213 4.17 5.32 2.08
N ALA A 214 4.76 4.21 2.52
CA ALA A 214 3.99 3.08 3.02
C ALA A 214 3.30 3.42 4.36
N ARG A 215 2.16 2.80 4.62
CA ARG A 215 1.43 2.95 5.89
C ARG A 215 1.37 1.63 6.67
N SER A 216 1.19 0.51 5.96
CA SER A 216 0.95 -0.79 6.58
C SER A 216 2.21 -1.40 7.17
N ASP A 217 3.34 -1.30 6.50
CA ASP A 217 4.61 -1.87 6.96
C ASP A 217 5.21 -1.08 8.14
N PRO A 218 5.19 0.25 8.12
CA PRO A 218 5.50 1.04 9.32
C PRO A 218 4.62 0.69 10.52
N ALA A 219 3.31 0.47 10.33
CA ALA A 219 2.43 0.05 11.41
C ALA A 219 2.74 -1.36 11.93
N LEU A 220 3.05 -2.30 11.04
CA LEU A 220 3.46 -3.66 11.41
C LEU A 220 4.73 -3.67 12.27
N ASN A 221 5.66 -2.77 12.01
CA ASN A 221 6.95 -2.71 12.70
C ASN A 221 6.92 -1.85 13.98
N ASN A 222 6.08 -0.79 14.03
CA ASN A 222 6.14 0.24 15.07
C ASN A 222 4.77 0.59 15.69
N GLY A 223 3.69 -0.10 15.32
CA GLY A 223 2.33 0.22 15.75
C GLY A 223 1.71 1.41 15.00
N ILE A 224 0.43 1.67 15.29
CA ILE A 224 -0.34 2.72 14.60
C ILE A 224 0.26 4.11 14.83
N VAL A 225 0.60 4.47 16.08
CA VAL A 225 1.18 5.77 16.43
C VAL A 225 2.54 5.94 15.76
N GLY A 226 3.37 4.89 15.78
CA GLY A 226 4.67 4.91 15.10
C GLY A 226 4.53 5.19 13.62
N ALA A 227 3.61 4.53 12.93
CA ALA A 227 3.39 4.75 11.51
C ALA A 227 2.87 6.16 11.20
N GLU A 228 1.93 6.69 12.00
CA GLU A 228 1.43 8.04 11.81
C GLU A 228 2.52 9.10 12.02
N LEU A 229 3.32 8.99 13.07
CA LEU A 229 4.39 9.94 13.35
C LEU A 229 5.44 9.97 12.24
N MET A 230 5.82 8.79 11.71
CA MET A 230 6.75 8.70 10.58
C MET A 230 6.18 9.34 9.32
N LEU A 231 4.90 9.09 9.01
CA LEU A 231 4.23 9.72 7.85
C LEU A 231 4.16 11.23 7.99
N LYS A 232 3.79 11.76 9.17
CA LYS A 232 3.73 13.20 9.42
C LYS A 232 5.11 13.86 9.26
N ALA A 233 6.15 13.23 9.80
CA ALA A 233 7.52 13.73 9.65
C ALA A 233 7.96 13.70 8.18
N ALA A 234 7.71 12.60 7.48
CA ALA A 234 8.06 12.49 6.06
C ALA A 234 7.32 13.51 5.18
N LEU A 235 6.01 13.70 5.39
CA LEU A 235 5.22 14.69 4.64
C LEU A 235 5.70 16.11 4.90
N SER A 236 5.99 16.46 6.16
CA SER A 236 6.53 17.78 6.54
C SER A 236 7.88 18.05 5.88
N LYS A 237 8.76 17.03 5.83
CA LYS A 237 10.06 17.12 5.15
C LYS A 237 9.93 17.28 3.64
N LEU A 238 9.04 16.52 3.00
CA LEU A 238 8.79 16.64 1.55
C LEU A 238 8.21 18.00 1.17
N ASP A 239 7.29 18.54 1.96
CA ASP A 239 6.70 19.87 1.73
C ASP A 239 7.76 20.98 1.79
N LYS A 240 8.66 20.91 2.78
CA LYS A 240 9.79 21.82 2.90
C LYS A 240 10.77 21.66 1.73
N LEU A 241 11.10 20.42 1.34
CA LEU A 241 11.98 20.12 0.22
C LEU A 241 11.41 20.62 -1.11
N GLU A 242 10.10 20.49 -1.34
CA GLU A 242 9.39 21.05 -2.50
C GLU A 242 9.65 22.55 -2.62
N GLY A 243 9.52 23.30 -1.53
CA GLY A 243 9.80 24.73 -1.48
C GLY A 243 11.27 25.07 -1.73
N GLU A 244 12.21 24.26 -1.26
CA GLU A 244 13.65 24.47 -1.46
C GLU A 244 14.11 24.18 -2.90
N LEU A 245 13.58 23.14 -3.52
CA LEU A 245 13.95 22.72 -4.88
C LEU A 245 13.19 23.49 -5.96
N GLY A 246 11.99 24.00 -5.66
CA GLY A 246 11.08 24.55 -6.66
C GLY A 246 10.54 23.49 -7.65
N ILE A 247 10.66 22.21 -7.29
CA ILE A 247 10.16 21.08 -8.06
C ILE A 247 8.95 20.50 -7.31
N PRO A 248 7.76 20.38 -7.91
CA PRO A 248 6.61 19.78 -7.27
C PRO A 248 6.89 18.34 -6.81
N LEU A 249 6.69 18.07 -5.52
CA LEU A 249 6.79 16.74 -4.94
C LEU A 249 5.39 16.24 -4.60
N TYR A 250 5.00 15.10 -5.18
CA TYR A 250 3.68 14.54 -5.06
C TYR A 250 3.68 13.27 -4.18
N PRO A 251 3.37 13.38 -2.87
CA PRO A 251 3.31 12.22 -2.00
C PRO A 251 2.16 11.28 -2.36
N ILE A 252 2.45 9.98 -2.32
CA ILE A 252 1.47 8.87 -2.40
C ILE A 252 1.41 8.22 -1.03
N ILE A 253 0.22 7.96 -0.49
CA ILE A 253 0.05 7.21 0.74
C ILE A 253 -0.67 5.89 0.48
N GLY A 254 -0.06 4.80 0.95
CA GLY A 254 -0.58 3.45 0.86
C GLY A 254 -1.57 3.11 1.98
N ALA A 255 -2.77 3.68 1.94
CA ALA A 255 -3.79 3.45 2.95
C ALA A 255 -4.65 2.20 2.68
N GLY A 256 -4.90 1.39 3.72
CA GLY A 256 -5.87 0.30 3.72
C GLY A 256 -7.11 0.63 4.54
N SER A 257 -8.13 -0.25 4.51
CA SER A 257 -9.42 0.03 5.15
C SER A 257 -9.43 -0.18 6.66
N ALA A 258 -8.63 -1.11 7.17
CA ALA A 258 -8.49 -1.29 8.62
C ALA A 258 -7.91 -0.03 9.28
N PRO A 259 -8.36 0.40 10.49
CA PRO A 259 -7.77 1.52 11.21
C PRO A 259 -6.26 1.40 11.36
N PHE A 260 -5.76 0.24 11.71
CA PHE A 260 -4.33 -0.09 11.78
C PHE A 260 -3.54 0.20 10.48
N ARG A 261 -4.21 0.19 9.33
CA ARG A 261 -3.60 0.34 8.02
C ARG A 261 -3.93 1.65 7.30
N GLY A 262 -4.49 2.65 8.01
CA GLY A 262 -4.75 3.99 7.50
C GLY A 262 -6.22 4.37 7.43
N HIS A 263 -7.16 3.44 7.69
CA HIS A 263 -8.58 3.66 7.85
C HIS A 263 -9.24 4.44 6.69
N LEU A 264 -8.87 4.09 5.44
CA LEU A 264 -9.52 4.67 4.27
C LEU A 264 -10.62 3.73 3.76
N SER A 265 -11.85 4.24 3.76
CA SER A 265 -13.02 3.55 3.24
C SER A 265 -13.97 4.53 2.56
N PRO A 266 -14.93 4.08 1.74
CA PRO A 266 -15.89 4.95 1.07
C PRO A 266 -16.75 5.82 2.02
N VAL A 267 -16.84 5.48 3.30
CA VAL A 267 -17.68 6.20 4.27
C VAL A 267 -16.91 7.21 5.13
N ASN A 268 -15.60 7.37 4.93
CA ASN A 268 -14.77 8.24 5.76
C ASN A 268 -13.71 9.03 4.98
N VAL A 269 -13.97 9.34 3.71
CA VAL A 269 -13.02 10.06 2.83
C VAL A 269 -12.58 11.40 3.42
N ASP A 270 -13.50 12.15 4.01
CA ASP A 270 -13.18 13.45 4.62
C ASP A 270 -12.12 13.36 5.73
N ARG A 271 -12.10 12.24 6.44
CA ARG A 271 -11.11 11.99 7.48
C ARG A 271 -9.69 11.96 6.92
N ILE A 272 -9.49 11.28 5.80
CA ILE A 272 -8.15 11.11 5.22
C ILE A 272 -7.53 12.46 4.80
N PHE A 273 -8.37 13.40 4.35
CA PHE A 273 -7.91 14.73 3.96
C PHE A 273 -7.54 15.61 5.15
N ARG A 274 -8.23 15.44 6.29
CA ARG A 274 -7.82 16.08 7.55
C ARG A 274 -6.49 15.50 8.03
N GLU A 275 -6.31 14.20 7.81
CA GLU A 275 -5.13 13.48 8.27
C GLU A 275 -3.90 13.80 7.41
N TYR A 276 -4.03 13.79 6.09
CA TYR A 276 -2.91 13.96 5.16
C TYR A 276 -3.16 15.09 4.15
N PRO A 277 -3.19 16.36 4.58
CA PRO A 277 -3.59 17.48 3.72
C PRO A 277 -2.66 17.70 2.52
N SER A 278 -1.41 17.29 2.59
CA SER A 278 -0.42 17.47 1.50
C SER A 278 -0.34 16.30 0.53
N VAL A 279 -1.14 15.23 0.74
CA VAL A 279 -1.11 14.06 -0.14
C VAL A 279 -1.65 14.40 -1.54
N GLN A 280 -0.98 13.88 -2.57
CA GLN A 280 -1.45 13.95 -3.95
C GLN A 280 -2.25 12.72 -4.31
N THR A 281 -1.71 11.53 -4.07
CA THR A 281 -2.32 10.27 -4.48
C THR A 281 -2.62 9.41 -3.26
N LEU A 282 -3.84 8.90 -3.19
CA LEU A 282 -4.25 7.91 -2.20
C LEU A 282 -4.44 6.56 -2.86
N THR A 283 -3.95 5.50 -2.21
CA THR A 283 -4.25 4.15 -2.69
C THR A 283 -5.61 3.70 -2.20
N VAL A 284 -6.39 3.07 -3.08
CA VAL A 284 -7.61 2.33 -2.73
C VAL A 284 -7.33 0.84 -2.87
N GLN A 285 -7.54 0.10 -1.78
CA GLN A 285 -7.26 -1.33 -1.70
C GLN A 285 -8.54 -2.16 -1.91
N SER A 286 -8.43 -3.49 -1.83
CA SER A 286 -9.54 -4.37 -2.18
C SER A 286 -10.78 -4.19 -1.31
N ALA A 287 -10.65 -3.94 0.01
CA ALA A 287 -11.80 -3.70 0.88
C ALA A 287 -12.56 -2.41 0.52
N PHE A 288 -11.85 -1.34 0.17
CA PHE A 288 -12.49 -0.11 -0.31
C PHE A 288 -13.37 -0.37 -1.53
N LYS A 289 -12.88 -1.20 -2.47
CA LYS A 289 -13.51 -1.48 -3.76
C LYS A 289 -14.66 -2.48 -3.70
N PHE A 290 -14.56 -3.50 -2.81
CA PHE A 290 -15.42 -4.69 -2.86
C PHE A 290 -16.35 -4.84 -1.64
N ASP A 291 -16.01 -4.26 -0.48
CA ASP A 291 -16.79 -4.41 0.75
C ASP A 291 -17.90 -3.33 0.89
N TYR A 292 -18.12 -2.54 -0.15
CA TYR A 292 -19.11 -1.46 -0.21
C TYR A 292 -19.89 -1.48 -1.52
N PRO A 293 -21.15 -0.95 -1.53
CA PRO A 293 -21.92 -0.81 -2.76
C PRO A 293 -21.17 0.02 -3.81
N ARG A 294 -21.25 -0.42 -5.07
CA ARG A 294 -20.51 0.19 -6.19
C ARG A 294 -20.72 1.71 -6.31
N GLU A 295 -21.97 2.16 -6.18
CA GLU A 295 -22.29 3.61 -6.24
C GLU A 295 -21.57 4.39 -5.16
N GLN A 296 -21.52 3.86 -3.94
CA GLN A 296 -20.80 4.49 -2.83
C GLN A 296 -19.29 4.56 -3.06
N VAL A 297 -18.73 3.55 -3.72
CA VAL A 297 -17.30 3.54 -4.11
C VAL A 297 -17.03 4.62 -5.15
N ILE A 298 -17.87 4.74 -6.19
CA ILE A 298 -17.76 5.76 -7.23
C ILE A 298 -17.84 7.17 -6.62
N ASP A 299 -18.84 7.42 -5.76
CA ASP A 299 -19.00 8.72 -5.08
C ASP A 299 -17.77 9.06 -4.20
N ALA A 300 -17.23 8.08 -3.52
CA ALA A 300 -16.03 8.27 -2.70
C ALA A 300 -14.78 8.58 -3.56
N ILE A 301 -14.61 7.89 -4.68
CA ILE A 301 -13.51 8.17 -5.63
C ILE A 301 -13.66 9.58 -6.21
N ALA A 302 -14.87 10.00 -6.56
CA ALA A 302 -15.13 11.37 -7.03
C ALA A 302 -14.76 12.42 -5.98
N GLN A 303 -15.04 12.17 -4.69
CA GLN A 303 -14.60 13.03 -3.59
C GLN A 303 -13.08 13.09 -3.46
N LEU A 304 -12.37 11.95 -3.64
CA LEU A 304 -10.91 11.91 -3.65
C LEU A 304 -10.33 12.77 -4.78
N HIS A 305 -10.93 12.75 -5.97
CA HIS A 305 -10.53 13.60 -7.09
C HIS A 305 -10.76 15.10 -6.84
N ALA A 306 -11.84 15.45 -6.18
CA ALA A 306 -12.21 16.83 -5.91
C ALA A 306 -11.33 17.52 -4.85
N TYR A 307 -10.50 16.78 -4.14
CA TYR A 307 -9.66 17.34 -3.07
C TYR A 307 -8.49 18.15 -3.63
N GLU A 308 -8.30 19.34 -3.08
CA GLU A 308 -7.13 20.19 -3.35
C GLU A 308 -6.07 20.04 -2.26
N ARG A 309 -4.84 19.77 -2.66
CA ARG A 309 -3.67 19.67 -1.76
C ARG A 309 -3.50 20.95 -0.96
N LYS A 310 -3.08 20.79 0.30
CA LYS A 310 -2.66 21.85 1.21
C LYS A 310 -1.26 21.55 1.74
N PRO A 311 -0.51 22.52 2.22
CA PRO A 311 0.81 22.29 2.82
C PRO A 311 0.72 21.29 3.98
N ALA A 312 1.79 20.50 4.17
CA ALA A 312 1.89 19.62 5.31
C ALA A 312 2.08 20.42 6.60
N PRO A 313 1.39 20.08 7.71
CA PRO A 313 1.69 20.66 9.00
C PRO A 313 3.13 20.37 9.42
N PRO A 314 3.84 21.35 10.01
CA PRO A 314 5.16 21.11 10.58
C PRO A 314 5.06 20.21 11.81
N VAL A 315 6.10 19.42 12.06
CA VAL A 315 6.19 18.54 13.23
C VAL A 315 7.46 18.81 14.02
N ASP A 316 7.42 18.58 15.33
CA ASP A 316 8.61 18.56 16.19
C ASP A 316 9.29 17.20 16.08
N GLU A 317 10.37 17.12 15.29
CA GLU A 317 11.08 15.88 15.03
C GLU A 317 11.68 15.26 16.29
N ALA A 318 12.13 16.07 17.26
CA ALA A 318 12.69 15.55 18.50
C ALA A 318 11.62 14.84 19.33
N ARG A 319 10.44 15.46 19.43
CA ARG A 319 9.28 14.87 20.13
C ARG A 319 8.72 13.66 19.41
N VAL A 320 8.65 13.71 18.08
CA VAL A 320 8.29 12.56 17.24
C VAL A 320 9.20 11.37 17.52
N ASN A 321 10.52 11.56 17.50
CA ASN A 321 11.48 10.49 17.75
C ASN A 321 11.36 9.91 19.16
N ASP A 322 11.18 10.71 20.19
CA ASP A 322 11.00 10.25 21.58
C ASP A 322 9.76 9.36 21.72
N ILE A 323 8.63 9.78 21.16
CA ILE A 323 7.38 8.99 21.19
C ILE A 323 7.55 7.70 20.36
N LEU A 324 8.18 7.76 19.18
CA LEU A 324 8.48 6.61 18.33
C LEU A 324 9.29 5.55 19.10
N ASP A 325 10.33 5.97 19.82
CA ASP A 325 11.19 5.05 20.56
C ASP A 325 10.42 4.35 21.69
N ARG A 326 9.65 5.08 22.46
CA ARG A 326 8.89 4.51 23.59
C ARG A 326 7.72 3.65 23.14
N ALA A 327 6.88 4.16 22.25
CA ALA A 327 5.71 3.43 21.75
C ALA A 327 6.13 2.22 20.90
N GLY A 328 7.14 2.38 20.04
CA GLY A 328 7.66 1.31 19.20
C GLY A 328 8.28 0.17 20.01
N ALA A 329 9.07 0.47 21.04
CA ALA A 329 9.63 -0.56 21.92
C ALA A 329 8.54 -1.34 22.67
N ALA A 330 7.53 -0.65 23.20
CA ALA A 330 6.40 -1.29 23.88
C ALA A 330 5.55 -2.14 22.89
N TYR A 331 5.32 -1.63 21.69
CA TYR A 331 4.65 -2.36 20.62
C TYR A 331 5.38 -3.68 20.30
N GLN A 332 6.68 -3.62 20.04
CA GLN A 332 7.49 -4.79 19.70
C GLN A 332 7.52 -5.82 20.82
N GLU A 333 7.58 -5.40 22.08
CA GLU A 333 7.51 -6.30 23.24
C GLU A 333 6.17 -7.05 23.27
N GLN A 334 5.08 -6.35 23.03
CA GLN A 334 3.74 -6.95 23.04
C GLN A 334 3.55 -7.90 21.84
N VAL A 335 4.03 -7.54 20.67
CA VAL A 335 3.98 -8.42 19.50
C VAL A 335 4.79 -9.70 19.76
N ARG A 336 5.97 -9.63 20.40
CA ARG A 336 6.71 -10.84 20.81
C ARG A 336 5.90 -11.75 21.72
N LYS A 337 5.19 -11.19 22.70
CA LYS A 337 4.32 -11.96 23.60
C LYS A 337 3.15 -12.60 22.86
N LEU A 338 2.61 -11.94 21.85
CA LEU A 338 1.49 -12.41 21.04
C LEU A 338 1.90 -13.33 19.88
N ALA A 339 3.17 -13.39 19.53
CA ALA A 339 3.67 -14.09 18.34
C ALA A 339 3.19 -15.55 18.20
N PRO A 340 3.19 -16.39 19.29
CA PRO A 340 2.66 -17.76 19.17
C PRO A 340 1.16 -17.79 18.84
N THR A 341 0.39 -16.86 19.41
CA THR A 341 -1.05 -16.71 19.11
C THR A 341 -1.26 -16.25 17.67
N ILE A 342 -0.49 -15.25 17.23
CA ILE A 342 -0.53 -14.74 15.85
C ILE A 342 -0.22 -15.87 14.86
N ALA A 343 0.82 -16.63 15.07
CA ALA A 343 1.20 -17.74 14.20
C ALA A 343 0.11 -18.81 14.09
N SER A 344 -0.53 -19.15 15.22
CA SER A 344 -1.60 -20.16 15.26
C SER A 344 -2.83 -19.73 14.46
N ILE A 345 -3.23 -18.46 14.54
CA ILE A 345 -4.47 -17.96 13.92
C ILE A 345 -4.23 -17.58 12.45
N SER A 346 -3.07 -17.03 12.12
CA SER A 346 -2.74 -16.57 10.77
C SER A 346 -2.87 -17.67 9.72
N ALA A 347 -2.67 -18.92 10.11
CA ALA A 347 -2.88 -20.10 9.25
C ALA A 347 -4.34 -20.27 8.80
N HIS A 348 -5.30 -19.67 9.51
CA HIS A 348 -6.73 -19.75 9.21
C HIS A 348 -7.27 -18.52 8.49
N ILE A 349 -6.46 -17.48 8.29
CA ILE A 349 -6.86 -16.28 7.55
C ILE A 349 -7.09 -16.64 6.07
N PRO A 350 -8.26 -16.30 5.50
CA PRO A 350 -8.55 -16.62 4.10
C PRO A 350 -7.62 -15.87 3.15
N ARG A 351 -7.19 -16.56 2.10
CA ARG A 351 -6.47 -15.93 1.00
C ARG A 351 -7.50 -15.35 0.03
N ARG A 352 -7.28 -14.10 -0.41
CA ARG A 352 -8.14 -13.39 -1.35
C ARG A 352 -7.49 -13.21 -2.72
N ARG A 353 -6.18 -13.46 -2.81
CA ARG A 353 -5.43 -13.36 -4.09
C ARG A 353 -4.41 -14.46 -4.21
N GLU A 354 -4.26 -15.00 -5.40
CA GLU A 354 -3.20 -15.94 -5.73
C GLU A 354 -1.85 -15.20 -5.93
N ARG A 355 -0.80 -15.78 -5.38
CA ARG A 355 0.58 -15.37 -5.59
C ARG A 355 1.40 -16.62 -5.83
N LYS A 356 1.91 -16.83 -7.05
CA LYS A 356 2.65 -18.04 -7.41
C LYS A 356 4.12 -17.99 -7.05
N LEU A 357 4.75 -16.85 -7.29
CA LEU A 357 6.12 -16.60 -6.91
C LEU A 357 6.06 -15.68 -5.68
N HIS A 358 5.96 -16.26 -4.53
CA HIS A 358 5.88 -15.46 -3.33
C HIS A 358 7.27 -15.28 -2.77
N VAL A 359 7.60 -14.03 -2.52
CA VAL A 359 8.68 -13.61 -1.68
C VAL A 359 8.75 -14.43 -0.38
N GLY A 360 7.62 -14.88 0.19
CA GLY A 360 7.55 -15.82 1.29
C GLY A 360 8.08 -17.24 1.06
N LEU A 361 8.29 -17.69 -0.18
CA LEU A 361 8.95 -18.97 -0.48
C LEU A 361 10.45 -18.91 -0.17
N PHE A 362 11.07 -17.72 -0.20
CA PHE A 362 12.49 -17.50 -0.01
C PHE A 362 12.81 -16.70 1.27
N GLY A 363 11.91 -16.64 2.23
CA GLY A 363 12.23 -16.15 3.55
C GLY A 363 11.90 -14.69 3.84
N TYR A 364 11.01 -14.05 3.09
CA TYR A 364 10.38 -12.80 3.57
C TYR A 364 9.32 -13.07 4.65
N GLY A 365 9.66 -13.91 5.59
CA GLY A 365 9.11 -13.84 6.92
C GLY A 365 9.61 -12.53 7.50
N ARG A 366 8.73 -11.57 7.78
CA ARG A 366 9.12 -10.39 8.52
C ARG A 366 9.49 -10.82 9.91
N THR A 367 10.73 -10.54 10.28
CA THR A 367 11.20 -10.74 11.62
C THR A 367 11.06 -9.43 12.39
N LEU A 368 10.73 -9.51 13.67
CA LEU A 368 10.76 -8.33 14.51
C LEU A 368 12.23 -7.90 14.68
N PRO A 369 12.53 -6.58 14.58
CA PRO A 369 13.85 -6.09 14.93
C PRO A 369 14.28 -6.57 16.31
N GLY A 370 15.46 -7.22 16.40
CA GLY A 370 15.96 -7.80 17.63
C GLY A 370 15.25 -9.08 18.12
N ALA A 371 14.46 -9.73 17.26
CA ALA A 371 13.86 -11.04 17.49
C ALA A 371 13.71 -11.78 16.15
N GLU A 372 14.85 -12.05 15.50
CA GLU A 372 14.94 -12.65 14.16
C GLU A 372 14.38 -14.08 14.09
N ASP A 373 14.13 -14.70 15.23
CA ASP A 373 13.45 -15.99 15.38
C ASP A 373 11.91 -15.89 15.34
N VAL A 374 11.34 -14.68 15.40
CA VAL A 374 9.89 -14.45 15.39
C VAL A 374 9.42 -14.08 13.99
N ALA A 375 8.95 -15.08 13.24
CA ALA A 375 8.28 -14.86 11.96
C ALA A 375 6.88 -14.29 12.16
N LEU A 376 6.60 -13.14 11.53
CA LEU A 376 5.27 -12.52 11.52
C LEU A 376 4.61 -12.67 10.14
N PRO A 377 3.28 -12.82 10.07
CA PRO A 377 2.57 -12.71 8.81
C PRO A 377 2.65 -11.27 8.27
N ARG A 378 2.34 -11.10 6.98
CA ARG A 378 2.22 -9.76 6.37
C ARG A 378 1.12 -8.92 7.04
N ALA A 379 1.18 -7.60 6.86
CA ALA A 379 0.35 -6.64 7.59
C ALA A 379 -1.16 -6.94 7.55
N ILE A 380 -1.71 -7.37 6.40
CA ILE A 380 -3.13 -7.77 6.28
C ILE A 380 -3.43 -8.98 7.17
N ALA A 381 -2.65 -10.05 7.06
CA ALA A 381 -2.89 -11.25 7.84
C ALA A 381 -2.60 -11.03 9.34
N PHE A 382 -1.63 -10.18 9.68
CA PHE A 382 -1.35 -9.75 11.04
C PHE A 382 -2.56 -9.03 11.66
N ALA A 383 -3.07 -8.01 10.98
CA ALA A 383 -4.22 -7.25 11.44
C ALA A 383 -5.48 -8.14 11.50
N ALA A 384 -5.74 -8.93 10.46
CA ALA A 384 -6.85 -9.88 10.42
C ALA A 384 -6.83 -10.85 11.61
N THR A 385 -5.66 -11.36 11.95
CA THR A 385 -5.46 -12.26 13.09
C THR A 385 -5.89 -11.62 14.40
N LEU A 386 -5.38 -10.44 14.69
CA LEU A 386 -5.61 -9.75 15.95
C LEU A 386 -7.04 -9.23 16.08
N TYR A 387 -7.62 -8.66 15.03
CA TYR A 387 -9.05 -8.31 15.01
C TYR A 387 -9.95 -9.54 15.19
N SER A 388 -9.58 -10.69 14.63
CA SER A 388 -10.39 -11.91 14.73
C SER A 388 -10.46 -12.51 16.13
N ILE A 389 -9.54 -12.14 17.02
CA ILE A 389 -9.61 -12.51 18.45
C ILE A 389 -10.07 -11.37 19.35
N GLY A 390 -10.47 -10.24 18.77
CA GLY A 390 -10.95 -9.07 19.52
C GLY A 390 -9.85 -8.30 20.23
N VAL A 391 -8.62 -8.32 19.72
CA VAL A 391 -7.47 -7.56 20.21
C VAL A 391 -6.98 -6.67 19.06
N PRO A 392 -7.62 -5.53 18.78
CA PRO A 392 -7.18 -4.65 17.70
C PRO A 392 -5.70 -4.31 17.82
N PRO A 393 -4.90 -4.48 16.75
CA PRO A 393 -3.47 -4.17 16.78
C PRO A 393 -3.18 -2.69 17.04
N ASP A 394 -4.16 -1.85 16.83
CA ASP A 394 -4.16 -0.40 17.06
C ASP A 394 -3.86 -0.02 18.51
N LEU A 395 -4.18 -0.90 19.46
CA LEU A 395 -3.92 -0.69 20.87
C LEU A 395 -2.46 -0.91 21.26
N LEU A 396 -1.74 -1.70 20.48
CA LEU A 396 -0.38 -2.13 20.84
C LEU A 396 0.56 -0.92 20.90
N GLY A 397 1.35 -0.84 21.96
CA GLY A 397 2.28 0.25 22.22
C GLY A 397 1.69 1.45 22.93
N LEU A 398 0.36 1.64 22.93
CA LEU A 398 -0.26 2.83 23.49
C LEU A 398 -0.14 2.95 25.03
N ALA A 399 0.04 1.84 25.73
CA ALA A 399 0.21 1.85 27.19
C ALA A 399 1.51 2.55 27.64
N ALA A 400 2.49 2.72 26.76
CA ALA A 400 3.73 3.45 27.02
C ALA A 400 3.58 4.98 26.92
N LEU A 401 2.43 5.47 26.43
CA LEU A 401 2.17 6.89 26.25
C LEU A 401 1.59 7.51 27.54
N ASN A 402 2.03 8.72 27.85
CA ASN A 402 1.49 9.55 28.92
C ASN A 402 0.49 10.59 28.39
N GLU A 403 -0.07 11.43 29.26
CA GLU A 403 -1.06 12.43 28.87
C GLU A 403 -0.47 13.50 27.93
N ASP A 404 0.76 13.95 28.19
CA ASP A 404 1.43 14.95 27.35
C ASP A 404 1.69 14.42 25.93
N ASP A 405 1.94 13.10 25.80
CA ASP A 405 2.06 12.45 24.49
C ASP A 405 0.72 12.44 23.76
N PHE A 406 -0.37 12.12 24.45
CA PHE A 406 -1.71 12.15 23.85
C PHE A 406 -2.15 13.57 23.49
N ASP A 407 -1.74 14.60 24.24
CA ASP A 407 -2.02 15.99 23.90
C ASP A 407 -1.30 16.37 22.59
N TYR A 408 -0.03 16.05 22.47
CA TYR A 408 0.72 16.26 21.23
C TYR A 408 0.15 15.46 20.05
N LEU A 409 -0.19 14.20 20.28
CA LEU A 409 -0.79 13.37 19.23
C LEU A 409 -2.10 13.94 18.72
N ARG A 410 -2.95 14.56 19.57
CA ARG A 410 -4.19 15.22 19.12
C ARG A 410 -3.93 16.41 18.19
N GLU A 411 -2.77 17.06 18.31
CA GLU A 411 -2.39 18.17 17.42
C GLU A 411 -1.98 17.68 16.04
N ILE A 412 -1.17 16.60 15.97
CA ILE A 412 -0.57 16.14 14.70
C ILE A 412 -1.27 14.92 14.09
N TYR A 413 -2.10 14.22 14.86
CA TYR A 413 -2.92 13.08 14.44
C TYR A 413 -4.40 13.37 14.76
N PRO A 414 -5.05 14.26 13.98
CA PRO A 414 -6.42 14.71 14.28
C PRO A 414 -7.46 13.59 14.28
N SER A 415 -7.23 12.48 13.57
CA SER A 415 -8.13 11.33 13.54
C SER A 415 -7.86 10.27 14.60
N LEU A 416 -6.94 10.50 15.54
CA LEU A 416 -6.57 9.53 16.59
C LEU A 416 -7.78 8.97 17.36
N GLN A 417 -8.68 9.86 17.80
CA GLN A 417 -9.88 9.46 18.54
C GLN A 417 -10.81 8.59 17.69
N GLU A 418 -11.02 8.98 16.44
CA GLU A 418 -11.89 8.27 15.51
C GLU A 418 -11.33 6.89 15.17
N ASP A 419 -10.03 6.79 14.90
CA ASP A 419 -9.36 5.54 14.55
C ASP A 419 -9.36 4.54 15.71
N LEU A 420 -9.01 4.99 16.90
CA LEU A 420 -9.01 4.13 18.08
C LEU A 420 -10.44 3.72 18.48
N SER A 421 -11.43 4.61 18.35
CA SER A 421 -12.83 4.26 18.58
C SER A 421 -13.34 3.23 17.57
N ALA A 422 -13.00 3.39 16.28
CA ALA A 422 -13.36 2.44 15.24
C ALA A 422 -12.71 1.06 15.46
N ALA A 423 -11.45 1.03 15.85
CA ALA A 423 -10.75 -0.21 16.18
C ALA A 423 -11.36 -0.91 17.39
N LEU A 424 -11.63 -0.15 18.47
CA LEU A 424 -12.19 -0.67 19.72
C LEU A 424 -13.63 -1.18 19.59
N ARG A 425 -14.37 -0.71 18.60
CA ARG A 425 -15.68 -1.26 18.27
C ARG A 425 -15.64 -2.79 18.06
N PHE A 426 -14.52 -3.29 17.53
CA PHE A 426 -14.31 -4.71 17.23
C PHE A 426 -13.48 -5.44 18.30
N SER A 427 -13.45 -4.94 19.51
CA SER A 427 -12.68 -5.49 20.61
C SER A 427 -13.45 -6.50 21.44
N ASN A 428 -12.70 -7.26 22.24
CA ASN A 428 -13.18 -8.13 23.30
C ASN A 428 -12.40 -7.78 24.57
N GLU A 429 -13.04 -7.04 25.49
CA GLU A 429 -12.38 -6.53 26.69
C GLU A 429 -11.72 -7.62 27.53
N THR A 430 -12.44 -8.74 27.72
CA THR A 430 -11.90 -9.89 28.46
C THR A 430 -10.60 -10.41 27.82
N ARG A 431 -10.55 -10.45 26.49
CA ARG A 431 -9.39 -10.92 25.75
C ARG A 431 -8.22 -9.92 25.84
N ILE A 432 -8.51 -8.65 25.72
CA ILE A 432 -7.51 -7.59 25.86
C ILE A 432 -6.87 -7.66 27.24
N THR A 433 -7.69 -7.71 28.32
CA THR A 433 -7.17 -7.82 29.67
C THR A 433 -6.34 -9.11 29.87
N GLN A 434 -6.81 -10.25 29.32
CA GLN A 434 -6.10 -11.54 29.42
C GLN A 434 -4.73 -11.50 28.74
N LEU A 435 -4.60 -10.89 27.56
CA LEU A 435 -3.40 -10.96 26.75
C LEU A 435 -2.46 -9.77 26.95
N LEU A 436 -2.99 -8.57 27.20
CA LEU A 436 -2.24 -7.31 27.30
C LEU A 436 -2.14 -6.75 28.72
N GLY A 437 -3.00 -7.21 29.63
CA GLY A 437 -3.02 -6.76 31.02
C GLY A 437 -4.01 -5.62 31.32
N ASP A 438 -4.08 -5.24 32.59
CA ASP A 438 -5.04 -4.24 33.09
C ASP A 438 -4.74 -2.80 32.68
N ASP A 439 -3.51 -2.49 32.30
CA ASP A 439 -3.10 -1.13 31.87
C ASP A 439 -3.92 -0.64 30.66
N TYR A 440 -4.44 -1.57 29.85
CA TYR A 440 -5.28 -1.27 28.69
C TYR A 440 -6.71 -0.81 29.06
N ARG A 441 -7.16 -1.03 30.31
CA ARG A 441 -8.49 -0.58 30.75
C ARG A 441 -8.68 0.93 30.63
N ARG A 442 -7.63 1.72 30.94
CA ARG A 442 -7.69 3.18 30.81
C ARG A 442 -7.92 3.62 29.36
N LEU A 443 -7.27 2.96 28.39
CA LEU A 443 -7.44 3.24 26.96
C LEU A 443 -8.85 2.86 26.51
N PHE A 444 -9.35 1.73 27.00
CA PHE A 444 -10.69 1.28 26.72
C PHE A 444 -11.74 2.30 27.16
N VAL A 445 -11.65 2.76 28.40
CA VAL A 445 -12.56 3.79 28.95
C VAL A 445 -12.45 5.10 28.19
N ARG A 446 -11.24 5.46 27.75
CA ARG A 446 -10.97 6.74 27.07
C ARG A 446 -11.53 6.79 25.63
N PHE A 447 -11.41 5.70 24.89
CA PHE A 447 -11.64 5.69 23.44
C PHE A 447 -12.86 4.87 23.01
N THR A 448 -13.35 3.92 23.81
CA THR A 448 -14.48 3.07 23.43
C THR A 448 -15.79 3.82 23.55
N GLN A 449 -16.56 3.83 22.46
CA GLN A 449 -17.94 4.36 22.45
C GLN A 449 -18.95 3.21 22.47
N GLU A 450 -18.82 2.23 21.56
CA GLU A 450 -19.73 1.11 21.43
C GLU A 450 -18.96 -0.13 20.92
N ILE A 451 -19.23 -1.27 21.53
CA ILE A 451 -18.68 -2.56 21.09
C ILE A 451 -19.72 -3.29 20.26
N ASP A 452 -19.33 -3.81 19.11
CA ASP A 452 -20.15 -4.69 18.29
C ASP A 452 -20.25 -6.06 18.94
N ARG A 453 -21.41 -6.34 19.56
CA ARG A 453 -21.63 -7.56 20.35
C ARG A 453 -21.67 -8.83 19.49
N VAL A 454 -22.05 -8.72 18.21
CA VAL A 454 -22.03 -9.86 17.29
C VAL A 454 -20.59 -10.22 16.97
N HIS A 455 -19.77 -9.21 16.65
CA HIS A 455 -18.35 -9.38 16.44
C HIS A 455 -17.64 -9.95 17.68
N GLU A 456 -17.91 -9.41 18.87
CA GLU A 456 -17.36 -9.91 20.14
C GLU A 456 -17.70 -11.40 20.36
N GLY A 457 -18.94 -11.81 20.05
CA GLY A 457 -19.37 -13.21 20.11
C GLY A 457 -18.56 -14.11 19.17
N LEU A 458 -18.32 -13.65 17.93
CA LEU A 458 -17.47 -14.38 16.96
C LEU A 458 -16.03 -14.50 17.44
N THR A 459 -15.43 -13.44 17.99
CA THR A 459 -14.06 -13.49 18.55
C THR A 459 -13.95 -14.50 19.69
N THR A 460 -15.00 -14.62 20.50
CA THR A 460 -15.08 -15.62 21.58
C THR A 460 -15.14 -17.03 21.02
N ALA A 461 -15.93 -17.26 19.96
CA ALA A 461 -16.04 -18.57 19.32
C ALA A 461 -14.72 -18.98 18.62
N ILE A 462 -14.05 -18.05 17.93
CA ILE A 462 -12.74 -18.26 17.33
C ILE A 462 -11.73 -18.70 18.39
N TRP A 463 -11.62 -17.96 19.46
CA TRP A 463 -10.70 -18.27 20.55
C TRP A 463 -10.99 -19.62 21.20
N ALA A 464 -12.26 -19.91 21.48
CA ALA A 464 -12.64 -21.19 22.06
C ALA A 464 -12.31 -22.37 21.14
N GLY A 465 -12.42 -22.17 19.82
CA GLY A 465 -12.00 -23.15 18.82
C GLY A 465 -10.50 -23.44 18.86
N LEU A 466 -9.69 -22.42 18.99
CA LEU A 466 -8.23 -22.53 19.07
C LEU A 466 -7.79 -23.23 20.36
N VAL A 467 -8.27 -22.77 21.52
CA VAL A 467 -7.93 -23.35 22.83
C VAL A 467 -8.29 -24.85 22.92
N ARG A 468 -9.40 -25.24 22.28
CA ARG A 468 -9.87 -26.63 22.25
C ARG A 468 -9.31 -27.47 21.09
N ASN A 469 -8.41 -26.87 20.28
CA ASN A 469 -7.90 -27.48 19.05
C ASN A 469 -9.03 -27.98 18.10
N ARG A 470 -10.13 -27.21 18.02
CA ARG A 470 -11.30 -27.45 17.18
C ARG A 470 -11.45 -26.37 16.13
N THR A 471 -10.54 -26.38 15.14
CA THR A 471 -10.38 -25.29 14.18
C THR A 471 -11.23 -25.41 12.92
N SER A 472 -12.06 -26.45 12.78
CA SER A 472 -12.85 -26.73 11.57
C SER A 472 -13.81 -25.60 11.16
N ARG A 473 -14.28 -24.78 12.10
CA ARG A 473 -15.13 -23.60 11.86
C ARG A 473 -14.41 -22.28 12.03
N THR A 474 -13.16 -22.28 12.40
CA THR A 474 -12.40 -21.05 12.72
C THR A 474 -12.36 -20.11 11.52
N ARG A 475 -12.06 -20.64 10.34
CA ARG A 475 -12.04 -19.84 9.10
C ARG A 475 -13.39 -19.19 8.82
N HIS A 476 -14.47 -19.92 8.93
CA HIS A 476 -15.82 -19.40 8.72
C HIS A 476 -16.16 -18.25 9.68
N PHE A 477 -15.87 -18.39 10.97
CA PHE A 477 -16.08 -17.30 11.93
C PHE A 477 -15.18 -16.08 11.68
N ILE A 478 -13.95 -16.29 11.16
CA ILE A 478 -13.07 -15.20 10.75
C ILE A 478 -13.69 -14.44 9.57
N GLU A 479 -14.22 -15.14 8.58
CA GLU A 479 -14.90 -14.55 7.42
C GLU A 479 -16.16 -13.78 7.85
N GLU A 480 -17.01 -14.33 8.70
CA GLU A 480 -18.18 -13.63 9.24
C GLU A 480 -17.79 -12.37 10.04
N ALA A 481 -16.75 -12.45 10.87
CA ALA A 481 -16.25 -11.30 11.62
C ALA A 481 -15.67 -10.21 10.67
N ALA A 482 -15.01 -10.60 9.59
CA ALA A 482 -14.50 -9.68 8.58
C ALA A 482 -15.64 -8.94 7.84
N LEU A 483 -16.73 -9.63 7.51
CA LEU A 483 -17.93 -9.02 6.91
C LEU A 483 -18.53 -7.93 7.79
N ILE A 484 -18.59 -8.16 9.10
CA ILE A 484 -19.08 -7.13 10.06
C ILE A 484 -18.17 -5.90 10.06
N ARG A 485 -16.85 -6.11 9.98
CA ARG A 485 -15.87 -5.01 9.95
C ARG A 485 -15.81 -4.28 8.61
N ARG A 486 -16.21 -4.93 7.50
CA ARG A 486 -15.99 -4.49 6.11
C ARG A 486 -14.51 -4.34 5.76
N PHE A 487 -13.71 -5.22 6.30
CA PHE A 487 -12.32 -5.47 5.93
C PHE A 487 -11.85 -6.80 6.53
N LEU A 488 -10.93 -7.46 5.87
CA LEU A 488 -10.29 -8.65 6.41
C LEU A 488 -9.23 -8.26 7.45
N GLY A 489 -8.31 -7.33 7.07
CA GLY A 489 -7.24 -6.87 7.94
C GLY A 489 -6.40 -5.72 7.41
#